data_53f47dcb426e1fcdafa5ccac1b494f39
#
_entry.id   53f47dcb426e1fcdafa5ccac1b494f39
#
_cell.length_a   1.000
_cell.length_b   1.000
_cell.length_c   1.000
_cell.angle_alpha   90.00
_cell.angle_beta   90.00
_cell.angle_gamma   90.00
#
_symmetry.space_group_name_H-M   'P 1'
#
loop_
_entity.id
_entity.type
_entity.pdbx_description
1 polymer ?
#
loop_
_entity_poly.entity_id
_entity_poly.type
_entity_poly.pdbx_seq_one_letter_code
_entity_poly.pdbx_strand_id
1 'polypeptide(L)'
;MTQQYEPLRLHVPEPSGRPGCKTDFTYLRLTDAGLVRKPAIDVEPADTADLAKGLIRVLDDQGQALGPWAEGVSVEIMRKGMRAMLKTRIFDNRMVVAQRQKKMSFYMQSLGEEAIGSAQALALNIDDMCFPTYRQQSILMARDV
;
A
#
# COMPACT_ATOMS: atom_id res chain seq x y z
N MET A 1 -1.19 24.60 43.58
CA MET A 1 -2.14 23.74 42.83
C MET A 1 -1.35 22.60 42.24
N THR A 2 -1.42 21.43 42.85
CA THR A 2 -0.75 20.22 42.38
C THR A 2 -1.59 19.63 41.23
N GLN A 3 -1.07 19.68 40.01
CA GLN A 3 -1.68 19.01 38.87
C GLN A 3 -1.64 17.51 39.13
N GLN A 4 -2.80 16.90 39.37
CA GLN A 4 -2.90 15.43 39.41
C GLN A 4 -2.82 14.93 37.96
N TYR A 5 -1.68 14.31 37.63
CA TYR A 5 -1.55 13.60 36.37
C TYR A 5 -2.31 12.26 36.49
N GLU A 6 -3.30 12.06 35.61
CA GLU A 6 -3.88 10.72 35.47
C GLU A 6 -2.79 9.74 35.01
N PRO A 7 -2.71 8.56 35.62
CA PRO A 7 -1.75 7.57 35.18
C PRO A 7 -2.06 7.15 33.74
N LEU A 8 -1.00 7.12 32.91
CA LEU A 8 -1.11 6.61 31.55
C LEU A 8 -1.60 5.15 31.60
N ARG A 9 -2.75 4.90 30.98
CA ARG A 9 -3.28 3.55 30.81
C ARG A 9 -2.90 3.04 29.43
N LEU A 10 -2.25 1.89 29.38
CA LEU A 10 -2.02 1.18 28.12
C LEU A 10 -3.38 0.76 27.55
N HIS A 11 -3.74 1.32 26.42
CA HIS A 11 -4.89 0.87 25.65
C HIS A 11 -4.44 -0.23 24.68
N VAL A 12 -4.88 -1.46 24.94
CA VAL A 12 -4.69 -2.57 24.02
C VAL A 12 -6.01 -2.74 23.27
N PRO A 13 -6.10 -2.35 21.99
CA PRO A 13 -7.32 -2.52 21.22
C PRO A 13 -7.66 -4.01 21.06
N GLU A 14 -8.94 -4.34 21.12
CA GLU A 14 -9.41 -5.69 20.79
C GLU A 14 -9.03 -6.02 19.33
N PRO A 15 -8.52 -7.22 19.05
CA PRO A 15 -8.21 -7.62 17.69
C PRO A 15 -9.51 -7.71 16.87
N SER A 16 -9.47 -7.27 15.62
CA SER A 16 -10.58 -7.31 14.67
C SER A 16 -11.04 -8.74 14.32
N GLY A 17 -10.26 -9.73 14.69
CA GLY A 17 -10.59 -11.14 14.52
C GLY A 17 -9.76 -12.02 15.44
N ARG A 18 -10.37 -13.11 15.92
CA ARG A 18 -9.69 -14.15 16.70
C ARG A 18 -9.78 -15.47 15.94
N PRO A 19 -8.84 -16.42 16.15
CA PRO A 19 -8.95 -17.73 15.54
C PRO A 19 -10.32 -18.38 15.80
N GLY A 20 -11.01 -18.79 14.73
CA GLY A 20 -12.34 -19.38 14.80
C GLY A 20 -13.52 -18.40 14.84
N CYS A 21 -13.28 -17.10 14.89
CA CYS A 21 -14.33 -16.06 14.82
C CYS A 21 -14.34 -15.41 13.43
N LYS A 22 -15.54 -15.00 12.98
CA LYS A 22 -15.64 -14.12 11.81
C LYS A 22 -15.13 -12.74 12.20
N THR A 23 -14.28 -12.18 11.33
CA THR A 23 -13.81 -10.80 11.49
C THR A 23 -14.96 -9.84 11.27
N ASP A 24 -15.10 -8.87 12.17
CA ASP A 24 -16.10 -7.80 12.08
C ASP A 24 -15.40 -6.48 11.78
N PHE A 25 -15.65 -5.92 10.61
CA PHE A 25 -15.15 -4.63 10.16
C PHE A 25 -16.26 -3.58 10.00
N THR A 26 -17.48 -3.84 10.52
CA THR A 26 -18.63 -2.93 10.36
C THR A 26 -18.41 -1.56 11.01
N TYR A 27 -17.48 -1.45 11.95
CA TYR A 27 -17.10 -0.20 12.59
C TYR A 27 -16.20 0.69 11.72
N LEU A 28 -15.58 0.13 10.67
CA LEU A 28 -14.71 0.89 9.76
C LEU A 28 -15.57 1.76 8.83
N ARG A 29 -15.29 3.06 8.86
CA ARG A 29 -15.84 4.00 7.90
C ARG A 29 -14.77 4.34 6.89
N LEU A 30 -15.00 3.97 5.64
CA LEU A 30 -14.15 4.36 4.53
C LEU A 30 -14.50 5.80 4.13
N THR A 31 -13.49 6.57 3.75
CA THR A 31 -13.69 7.87 3.12
C THR A 31 -14.43 7.68 1.79
N ASP A 32 -15.38 8.55 1.50
CA ASP A 32 -16.04 8.53 0.19
C ASP A 32 -15.02 8.78 -0.93
N ALA A 33 -15.22 8.11 -2.06
CA ALA A 33 -14.31 8.22 -3.19
C ALA A 33 -14.27 9.66 -3.72
N GLY A 34 -13.07 10.13 -4.02
CA GLY A 34 -12.82 11.45 -4.62
C GLY A 34 -12.88 12.64 -3.67
N LEU A 35 -13.19 12.47 -2.39
CA LEU A 35 -13.31 13.59 -1.45
C LEU A 35 -11.97 14.16 -0.97
N VAL A 36 -10.92 13.34 -0.95
CA VAL A 36 -9.62 13.78 -0.42
C VAL A 36 -8.95 14.71 -1.41
N ARG A 37 -8.59 15.92 -0.94
CA ARG A 37 -7.88 16.90 -1.75
C ARG A 37 -6.53 16.35 -2.23
N LYS A 38 -6.12 16.77 -3.43
CA LYS A 38 -4.77 16.53 -3.95
C LYS A 38 -3.97 17.83 -3.77
N PRO A 39 -2.89 17.83 -2.97
CA PRO A 39 -2.08 19.01 -2.80
C PRO A 39 -1.31 19.33 -4.09
N ALA A 40 -0.84 20.58 -4.20
CA ALA A 40 0.11 20.95 -5.24
C ALA A 40 1.45 20.24 -5.02
N ILE A 41 2.25 20.11 -6.09
CA ILE A 41 3.54 19.38 -6.02
C ILE A 41 4.55 20.11 -5.11
N ASP A 42 4.46 21.42 -5.05
CA ASP A 42 5.32 22.33 -4.28
C ASP A 42 4.74 22.71 -2.91
N VAL A 43 3.72 21.98 -2.45
CA VAL A 43 3.13 22.23 -1.12
C VAL A 43 4.15 21.98 -0.01
N GLU A 44 4.13 22.85 1.00
CA GLU A 44 4.94 22.65 2.20
C GLU A 44 4.53 21.36 2.95
N PRO A 45 5.48 20.55 3.43
CA PRO A 45 5.16 19.27 4.11
C PRO A 45 4.21 19.43 5.30
N ALA A 46 4.29 20.54 6.04
CA ALA A 46 3.40 20.82 7.17
C ALA A 46 1.92 20.91 6.76
N ASP A 47 1.65 21.37 5.54
CA ASP A 47 0.30 21.56 5.01
C ASP A 47 -0.33 20.26 4.48
N THR A 48 0.39 19.14 4.57
CA THR A 48 -0.11 17.81 4.17
C THR A 48 -0.44 16.90 5.35
N ALA A 49 -0.37 17.41 6.59
CA ALA A 49 -0.57 16.62 7.80
C ALA A 49 -1.96 15.95 7.90
N ASP A 50 -2.98 16.55 7.29
CA ASP A 50 -4.33 15.99 7.18
C ASP A 50 -4.37 14.68 6.36
N LEU A 51 -3.51 14.55 5.34
CA LEU A 51 -3.44 13.37 4.49
C LEU A 51 -2.85 12.16 5.22
N ALA A 52 -2.05 12.36 6.25
CA ALA A 52 -1.44 11.28 7.03
C ALA A 52 -2.46 10.44 7.82
N LYS A 53 -3.64 10.98 8.07
CA LYS A 53 -4.70 10.33 8.88
C LYS A 53 -5.89 9.86 8.06
N GLY A 54 -5.87 10.11 6.75
CA GLY A 54 -6.96 9.78 5.83
C GLY A 54 -6.63 8.61 4.93
N LEU A 55 -7.66 7.99 4.39
CA LEU A 55 -7.54 7.03 3.28
C LEU A 55 -7.91 7.75 1.99
N ILE A 56 -6.97 7.80 1.04
CA ILE A 56 -7.24 8.32 -0.30
C ILE A 56 -7.94 7.21 -1.08
N ARG A 57 -9.23 7.39 -1.30
CA ARG A 57 -10.05 6.47 -2.07
C ARG A 57 -10.38 7.10 -3.42
N VAL A 58 -9.93 6.46 -4.49
CA VAL A 58 -10.13 6.92 -5.87
C VAL A 58 -11.34 6.25 -6.52
N LEU A 59 -11.53 4.96 -6.29
CA LEU A 59 -12.64 4.20 -6.87
C LEU A 59 -13.83 4.15 -5.92
N ASP A 60 -15.04 4.40 -6.43
CA ASP A 60 -16.29 4.13 -5.73
C ASP A 60 -16.64 2.62 -5.74
N ASP A 61 -17.80 2.27 -5.19
CA ASP A 61 -18.26 0.87 -5.12
C ASP A 61 -18.68 0.32 -6.50
N GLN A 62 -18.88 1.18 -7.48
CA GLN A 62 -19.17 0.84 -8.86
C GLN A 62 -17.92 0.77 -9.73
N GLY A 63 -16.73 1.02 -9.16
CA GLY A 63 -15.46 1.03 -9.86
C GLY A 63 -15.22 2.29 -10.71
N GLN A 64 -15.99 3.35 -10.48
CA GLN A 64 -15.77 4.64 -11.14
C GLN A 64 -14.67 5.42 -10.43
N ALA A 65 -13.75 5.98 -11.22
CA ALA A 65 -12.67 6.81 -10.69
C ALA A 65 -13.18 8.25 -10.48
N LEU A 66 -13.04 8.75 -9.25
CA LEU A 66 -13.57 10.04 -8.83
C LEU A 66 -12.49 10.90 -8.17
N GLY A 67 -12.65 12.21 -8.33
CA GLY A 67 -11.86 13.22 -7.65
C GLY A 67 -10.47 13.46 -8.22
N PRO A 68 -9.71 14.37 -7.60
CA PRO A 68 -8.46 14.90 -8.17
C PRO A 68 -7.32 13.88 -8.27
N TRP A 69 -7.39 12.79 -7.52
CA TRP A 69 -6.38 11.71 -7.57
C TRP A 69 -6.59 10.73 -8.74
N ALA A 70 -7.77 10.76 -9.37
CA ALA A 70 -8.06 9.96 -10.55
C ALA A 70 -7.40 10.49 -11.82
N GLU A 71 -7.04 11.77 -11.82
CA GLU A 71 -6.45 12.44 -12.98
C GLU A 71 -4.99 12.05 -13.21
N GLY A 72 -4.60 12.00 -14.47
CA GLY A 72 -3.20 11.81 -14.87
C GLY A 72 -2.70 10.37 -14.94
N VAL A 73 -3.53 9.37 -14.65
CA VAL A 73 -3.15 7.96 -14.79
C VAL A 73 -3.71 7.38 -16.10
N SER A 74 -2.82 7.11 -17.05
CA SER A 74 -3.21 6.53 -18.33
C SER A 74 -3.54 5.03 -18.21
N VAL A 75 -4.39 4.53 -19.11
CA VAL A 75 -4.69 3.09 -19.22
C VAL A 75 -3.42 2.26 -19.45
N GLU A 76 -2.44 2.82 -20.16
CA GLU A 76 -1.16 2.16 -20.40
C GLU A 76 -0.39 1.96 -19.10
N ILE A 77 -0.29 3.00 -18.27
CA ILE A 77 0.37 2.91 -16.95
C ILE A 77 -0.36 1.88 -16.06
N MET A 78 -1.70 1.90 -16.05
CA MET A 78 -2.48 0.92 -15.28
C MET A 78 -2.22 -0.51 -15.74
N ARG A 79 -2.14 -0.76 -17.06
CA ARG A 79 -1.81 -2.08 -17.61
C ARG A 79 -0.39 -2.53 -17.26
N LYS A 80 0.60 -1.63 -17.31
CA LYS A 80 1.98 -1.91 -16.87
C LYS A 80 2.00 -2.29 -15.39
N GLY A 81 1.35 -1.50 -14.54
CA GLY A 81 1.25 -1.79 -13.11
C GLY A 81 0.59 -3.14 -12.82
N MET A 82 -0.55 -3.42 -13.44
CA MET A 82 -1.23 -4.71 -13.29
C MET A 82 -0.35 -5.88 -13.74
N ARG A 83 0.37 -5.72 -14.86
CA ARG A 83 1.32 -6.75 -15.33
C ARG A 83 2.43 -7.00 -14.31
N ALA A 84 3.00 -5.94 -13.75
CA ALA A 84 4.02 -6.05 -12.72
C ALA A 84 3.51 -6.76 -11.46
N MET A 85 2.31 -6.41 -11.00
CA MET A 85 1.66 -7.07 -9.87
C MET A 85 1.43 -8.58 -10.13
N LEU A 86 0.95 -8.95 -11.31
CA LEU A 86 0.77 -10.36 -11.68
C LEU A 86 2.10 -11.11 -11.78
N LYS A 87 3.13 -10.51 -12.39
CA LYS A 87 4.48 -11.09 -12.40
C LYS A 87 4.99 -11.33 -10.97
N THR A 88 4.84 -10.34 -10.09
CA THR A 88 5.25 -10.42 -8.69
C THR A 88 4.55 -11.59 -7.99
N ARG A 89 3.24 -11.73 -8.16
CA ARG A 89 2.46 -12.81 -7.57
C ARG A 89 2.93 -14.20 -8.05
N ILE A 90 3.20 -14.33 -9.34
CA ILE A 90 3.69 -15.59 -9.92
C ILE A 90 5.11 -15.89 -9.41
N PHE A 91 5.97 -14.88 -9.37
CA PHE A 91 7.32 -15.00 -8.85
C PHE A 91 7.33 -15.41 -7.38
N ASP A 92 6.55 -14.75 -6.54
CA ASP A 92 6.40 -15.05 -5.12
C ASP A 92 6.03 -16.52 -4.89
N ASN A 93 5.05 -17.03 -5.63
CA ASN A 93 4.62 -18.41 -5.51
C ASN A 93 5.75 -19.40 -5.87
N ARG A 94 6.54 -19.08 -6.89
CA ARG A 94 7.70 -19.91 -7.28
C ARG A 94 8.81 -19.86 -6.23
N MET A 95 9.07 -18.69 -5.67
CA MET A 95 10.12 -18.52 -4.66
C MET A 95 9.79 -19.21 -3.35
N VAL A 96 8.53 -19.22 -2.93
CA VAL A 96 8.10 -20.02 -1.76
C VAL A 96 8.34 -21.52 -1.98
N VAL A 97 8.07 -22.01 -3.19
CA VAL A 97 8.38 -23.42 -3.53
C VAL A 97 9.88 -23.67 -3.49
N ALA A 98 10.69 -22.76 -4.06
CA ALA A 98 12.15 -22.87 -4.03
C ALA A 98 12.72 -22.87 -2.60
N GLN A 99 12.17 -22.03 -1.72
CA GLN A 99 12.52 -22.00 -0.32
C GLN A 99 12.19 -23.32 0.39
N ARG A 100 10.98 -23.85 0.18
CA ARG A 100 10.59 -25.17 0.72
C ARG A 100 11.48 -26.31 0.23
N GLN A 101 12.01 -26.18 -0.98
CA GLN A 101 13.00 -27.11 -1.56
C GLN A 101 14.44 -26.86 -1.07
N LYS A 102 14.64 -25.95 -0.12
CA LYS A 102 15.96 -25.55 0.43
C LYS A 102 16.93 -25.00 -0.63
N LYS A 103 16.42 -24.46 -1.74
CA LYS A 103 17.24 -23.79 -2.76
C LYS A 103 17.64 -22.36 -2.36
N MET A 104 16.98 -21.81 -1.35
CA MET A 104 17.28 -20.53 -0.72
C MET A 104 16.95 -20.60 0.77
N SER A 105 17.66 -19.80 1.57
CA SER A 105 17.54 -19.80 3.04
C SER A 105 16.30 -19.05 3.53
N PHE A 106 15.98 -17.94 2.87
CA PHE A 106 14.90 -17.05 3.29
C PHE A 106 14.17 -16.48 2.06
N TYR A 107 12.84 -16.43 2.16
CA TYR A 107 11.98 -15.72 1.23
C TYR A 107 10.70 -15.25 1.92
N MET A 108 10.24 -14.06 1.58
CA MET A 108 9.00 -13.49 2.08
C MET A 108 8.21 -12.91 0.92
N GLN A 109 6.96 -13.32 0.81
CA GLN A 109 6.06 -12.84 -0.24
C GLN A 109 5.64 -11.40 0.01
N SER A 110 5.38 -10.67 -1.06
CA SER A 110 4.87 -9.30 -1.04
C SER A 110 3.34 -9.22 -1.13
N LEU A 111 2.63 -10.24 -0.62
CA LEU A 111 1.17 -10.32 -0.68
C LEU A 111 0.51 -9.07 -0.08
N GLY A 112 -0.28 -8.37 -0.92
CA GLY A 112 -0.93 -7.12 -0.55
C GLY A 112 -0.07 -5.87 -0.75
N GLU A 113 1.22 -6.00 -1.01
CA GLU A 113 2.16 -4.90 -1.23
C GLU A 113 2.56 -4.71 -2.70
N GLU A 114 2.07 -5.55 -3.62
CA GLU A 114 2.48 -5.55 -5.03
C GLU A 114 2.19 -4.23 -5.74
N ALA A 115 1.07 -3.58 -5.38
CA ALA A 115 0.66 -2.31 -5.99
C ALA A 115 1.60 -1.17 -5.59
N ILE A 116 2.03 -1.13 -4.32
CA ILE A 116 2.89 -0.06 -3.80
C ILE A 116 4.24 -0.05 -4.53
N GLY A 117 4.93 -1.18 -4.58
CA GLY A 117 6.22 -1.27 -5.25
C GLY A 117 6.12 -1.06 -6.77
N SER A 118 5.06 -1.56 -7.41
CA SER A 118 4.81 -1.31 -8.84
C SER A 118 4.56 0.17 -9.12
N ALA A 119 3.74 0.84 -8.32
CA ALA A 119 3.46 2.27 -8.48
C ALA A 119 4.72 3.12 -8.24
N GLN A 120 5.51 2.78 -7.23
CA GLN A 120 6.78 3.45 -6.94
C GLN A 120 7.73 3.34 -8.14
N ALA A 121 7.91 2.15 -8.70
CA ALA A 121 8.79 1.94 -9.84
C ALA A 121 8.33 2.70 -11.10
N LEU A 122 7.00 2.80 -11.31
CA LEU A 122 6.43 3.53 -12.45
C LEU A 122 6.49 5.05 -12.29
N ALA A 123 6.62 5.55 -11.06
CA ALA A 123 6.78 6.97 -10.76
C ALA A 123 8.24 7.46 -10.83
N LEU A 124 9.21 6.55 -10.75
CA LEU A 124 10.64 6.84 -10.80
C LEU A 124 11.16 6.83 -12.23
N ASN A 125 12.24 7.57 -12.49
CA ASN A 125 13.00 7.45 -13.73
C ASN A 125 13.77 6.13 -13.75
N ILE A 126 14.14 5.68 -14.95
CA ILE A 126 14.87 4.41 -15.11
C ILE A 126 16.23 4.42 -14.42
N ASP A 127 16.88 5.59 -14.37
CA ASP A 127 18.21 5.78 -13.79
C ASP A 127 18.16 6.03 -12.27
N ASP A 128 16.97 6.19 -11.67
CA ASP A 128 16.84 6.38 -10.25
C ASP A 128 17.26 5.13 -9.49
N MET A 129 18.17 5.31 -8.54
CA MET A 129 18.65 4.21 -7.71
C MET A 129 17.62 3.85 -6.63
N CYS A 130 17.33 2.56 -6.50
CA CYS A 130 16.40 2.04 -5.50
C CYS A 130 17.11 1.11 -4.52
N PHE A 131 16.74 1.20 -3.25
CA PHE A 131 17.18 0.31 -2.18
C PHE A 131 15.98 -0.45 -1.60
N PRO A 132 15.44 -1.44 -2.33
CA PRO A 132 14.23 -2.15 -1.93
C PRO A 132 14.48 -3.05 -0.72
N THR A 133 13.46 -3.21 0.09
CA THR A 133 13.44 -4.21 1.15
C THR A 133 13.03 -5.58 0.61
N TYR A 134 13.06 -6.59 1.47
CA TYR A 134 12.77 -8.00 1.11
C TYR A 134 11.33 -8.27 0.66
N ARG A 135 10.40 -7.31 0.75
CA ARG A 135 9.01 -7.41 0.25
C ARG A 135 8.71 -6.51 -0.94
N GLN A 136 9.72 -5.89 -1.51
CA GLN A 136 9.54 -4.94 -2.62
C GLN A 136 9.97 -5.50 -3.97
N GLN A 137 9.80 -6.81 -4.17
CA GLN A 137 10.10 -7.49 -5.45
C GLN A 137 9.33 -6.88 -6.62
N SER A 138 8.16 -6.30 -6.34
CA SER A 138 7.35 -5.63 -7.37
C SER A 138 8.05 -4.44 -8.02
N ILE A 139 9.00 -3.78 -7.35
CA ILE A 139 9.85 -2.75 -7.96
C ILE A 139 10.69 -3.36 -9.09
N LEU A 140 11.32 -4.51 -8.84
CA LEU A 140 12.16 -5.20 -9.82
C LEU A 140 11.30 -5.69 -10.99
N MET A 141 10.14 -6.29 -10.69
CA MET A 141 9.21 -6.79 -11.72
C MET A 141 8.66 -5.66 -12.61
N ALA A 142 8.44 -4.47 -12.06
CA ALA A 142 7.97 -3.31 -12.80
C ALA A 142 9.07 -2.67 -13.67
N ARG A 143 10.34 -2.86 -13.29
CA ARG A 143 11.53 -2.42 -14.05
C ARG A 143 12.04 -3.48 -15.03
N ASP A 144 11.38 -4.64 -15.12
CA ASP A 144 11.78 -5.79 -15.97
C ASP A 144 13.21 -6.28 -15.69
N VAL A 145 13.61 -6.27 -14.40
CA VAL A 145 14.90 -6.75 -13.90
C VAL A 145 14.77 -8.17 -13.35
#